data_4066fc11ffd72fed05a4f4cd6de66f7b
#
_entry.id   4066fc11ffd72fed05a4f4cd6de66f7b
#
_cell.length_a   1.000
_cell.length_b   1.000
_cell.length_c   1.000
_cell.angle_alpha   90.00
_cell.angle_beta   90.00
_cell.angle_gamma   90.00
#
_symmetry.space_group_name_H-M   'P 1'
#
loop_
_entity.id
_entity.type
_entity.pdbx_description
1 polymer ?
#
loop_
_entity_poly.entity_id
_entity_poly.type
_entity_poly.pdbx_seq_one_letter_code
_entity_poly.pdbx_strand_id
1 'polypeptide(L)' 'MSNIRLFFSNTLSVDTTDRLDKSQSHYLAKVMRIKENEVFSIFNQNGEWEAKVLKISKGIVEFKTIKQLLSLIHI' A
#
# COMPACT_ATOMS: atom_id res chain seq x y z
N MET A 1 -5.69 -14.31 4.64
CA MET A 1 -6.30 -13.05 4.22
C MET A 1 -5.79 -11.93 5.11
N SER A 2 -5.31 -10.87 4.54
CA SER A 2 -4.73 -9.82 5.36
C SER A 2 -5.62 -8.57 5.33
N ASN A 3 -5.79 -7.97 6.51
CA ASN A 3 -6.55 -6.74 6.65
C ASN A 3 -5.64 -5.59 6.99
N ILE A 4 -4.51 -5.54 6.31
CA ILE A 4 -3.51 -4.52 6.55
C ILE A 4 -3.97 -3.21 5.93
N ARG A 5 -3.94 -2.14 6.71
CA ARG A 5 -4.22 -0.80 6.25
C ARG A 5 -3.08 0.11 6.65
N LEU A 6 -2.57 0.86 5.70
CA LEU A 6 -1.46 1.77 5.94
C LEU A 6 -1.80 3.18 5.49
N PHE A 7 -1.34 4.14 6.24
CA PHE A 7 -1.43 5.54 5.83
C PHE A 7 -0.22 5.89 4.97
N PHE A 8 -0.48 6.54 3.83
CA PHE A 8 0.57 6.93 2.91
C PHE A 8 0.35 8.38 2.53
N SER A 9 1.27 9.23 2.91
CA SER A 9 1.07 10.67 2.78
C SER A 9 1.21 11.19 1.36
N ASN A 10 1.80 10.42 0.47
CA ASN A 10 1.96 10.84 -0.93
C ASN A 10 0.67 10.68 -1.70
N THR A 11 0.63 11.29 -2.88
CA THR A 11 -0.52 11.17 -3.76
C THR A 11 -0.65 9.75 -4.27
N LEU A 12 -1.87 9.25 -4.25
CA LEU A 12 -2.20 7.92 -4.74
C LEU A 12 -3.15 8.01 -5.91
N SER A 13 -2.97 7.11 -6.87
CA SER A 13 -3.90 6.96 -7.99
C SER A 13 -3.92 5.51 -8.43
N VAL A 14 -4.95 5.16 -9.19
CA VAL A 14 -5.08 3.81 -9.73
C VAL A 14 -3.96 3.56 -10.75
N ASP A 15 -3.47 2.33 -10.76
CA ASP A 15 -2.40 1.89 -11.68
C ASP A 15 -1.09 2.64 -11.49
N THR A 16 -0.82 3.05 -10.27
CA THR A 16 0.42 3.76 -9.96
C THR A 16 1.33 2.85 -9.15
N THR A 17 2.58 2.79 -9.56
CA THR A 17 3.61 2.04 -8.84
C THR A 17 4.37 2.99 -7.93
N ASP A 18 4.56 2.59 -6.69
CA ASP A 18 5.30 3.39 -5.74
C ASP A 18 5.95 2.44 -4.73
N ARG A 19 6.63 3.00 -3.76
CA ARG A 19 7.27 2.19 -2.73
C ARG A 19 7.10 2.85 -1.37
N LEU A 20 7.11 2.03 -0.36
CA LEU A 20 6.97 2.49 1.01
C LEU A 20 8.33 2.92 1.55
N ASP A 21 8.32 3.75 2.59
CA ASP A 21 9.56 4.11 3.25
C ASP A 21 10.08 2.93 4.07
N LYS A 22 11.22 3.11 4.71
CA LYS A 22 11.85 2.03 5.48
C LYS A 22 10.97 1.57 6.63
N SER A 23 10.34 2.49 7.33
CA SER A 23 9.53 2.16 8.49
C SER A 23 8.32 1.33 8.10
N GLN A 24 7.60 1.77 7.09
CA GLN A 24 6.41 1.05 6.65
C GLN A 24 6.78 -0.26 5.97
N SER A 25 7.86 -0.26 5.21
CA SER A 25 8.34 -1.49 4.58
C SER A 25 8.72 -2.52 5.63
N HIS A 26 9.42 -2.08 6.67
CA HIS A 26 9.80 -2.96 7.77
C HIS A 26 8.55 -3.53 8.44
N TYR A 27 7.58 -2.67 8.69
CA TYR A 27 6.34 -3.11 9.33
C TYR A 27 5.65 -4.20 8.50
N LEU A 28 5.48 -3.97 7.22
CA LEU A 28 4.83 -4.96 6.37
C LEU A 28 5.64 -6.23 6.23
N ALA A 29 6.93 -6.10 5.98
CA ALA A 29 7.76 -7.27 5.69
C ALA A 29 8.10 -8.09 6.93
N LYS A 30 8.36 -7.41 8.04
CA LYS A 30 8.84 -8.11 9.25
C LYS A 30 7.74 -8.39 10.26
N VAL A 31 6.86 -7.43 10.47
CA VAL A 31 5.80 -7.59 11.47
C VAL A 31 4.61 -8.33 10.88
N MET A 32 4.12 -7.87 9.75
CA MET A 32 2.96 -8.47 9.11
C MET A 32 3.32 -9.60 8.18
N ARG A 33 4.60 -9.72 7.83
CA ARG A 33 5.12 -10.80 6.98
C ARG A 33 4.42 -10.88 5.62
N ILE A 34 4.15 -9.73 5.05
CA ILE A 34 3.53 -9.69 3.74
C ILE A 34 4.53 -10.19 2.69
N LYS A 35 4.01 -10.82 1.66
CA LYS A 35 4.83 -11.39 0.60
C LYS A 35 4.45 -10.78 -0.74
N GLU A 36 5.30 -11.04 -1.73
CA GLU A 36 5.02 -10.60 -3.09
C GLU A 36 3.68 -11.14 -3.54
N ASN A 37 2.98 -10.35 -4.32
CA ASN A 37 1.65 -10.65 -4.85
C ASN A 37 0.53 -10.61 -3.82
N GLU A 38 0.83 -10.31 -2.57
CA GLU A 38 -0.23 -10.10 -1.59
C GLU A 38 -0.78 -8.69 -1.72
N VAL A 39 -2.00 -8.50 -1.26
CA VAL A 39 -2.66 -7.19 -1.35
C VAL A 39 -2.87 -6.61 0.04
N PHE A 40 -2.91 -5.30 0.10
CA PHE A 40 -3.19 -4.59 1.33
C PHE A 40 -3.89 -3.29 0.98
N SER A 41 -4.46 -2.64 1.97
CA SER A 41 -5.12 -1.35 1.78
C SER A 41 -4.15 -0.23 2.11
N ILE A 42 -4.15 0.81 1.30
CA ILE A 42 -3.34 1.98 1.54
C ILE A 42 -4.25 3.19 1.40
N PHE A 43 -4.12 4.14 2.31
CA PHE A 43 -5.04 5.26 2.34
C PHE A 43 -4.31 6.56 2.64
N ASN A 44 -4.92 7.63 2.21
CA ASN A 44 -4.49 8.97 2.57
C ASN A 44 -5.72 9.82 2.79
N GLN A 45 -5.52 11.13 2.90
CA GLN A 45 -6.64 12.02 3.18
C GLN A 45 -7.63 12.14 2.02
N ASN A 46 -7.31 11.58 0.86
CA ASN A 46 -8.18 11.64 -0.32
C ASN A 46 -8.94 10.34 -0.58
N GLY A 47 -8.59 9.27 0.10
CA GLY A 47 -9.30 8.02 -0.11
C GLY A 47 -8.50 6.82 0.31
N GLU A 48 -9.00 5.67 -0.08
CA GLU A 48 -8.35 4.40 0.21
C GLU A 48 -8.26 3.60 -1.07
N TRP A 49 -7.14 2.93 -1.26
CA TRP A 49 -6.88 2.12 -2.45
C TRP A 49 -6.42 0.73 -2.06
N GLU A 50 -6.68 -0.22 -2.93
CA GLU A 50 -6.12 -1.55 -2.80
C GLU A 50 -4.79 -1.57 -3.51
N ALA A 51 -3.76 -2.06 -2.83
CA ALA A 51 -2.42 -2.12 -3.38
C ALA A 51 -1.93 -3.56 -3.38
N LYS A 52 -1.13 -3.91 -4.38
CA LYS A 52 -0.54 -5.23 -4.49
C LYS A 52 0.97 -5.09 -4.37
N VAL A 53 1.57 -5.95 -3.56
CA VAL A 53 3.02 -5.96 -3.41
C VAL A 53 3.64 -6.50 -4.70
N LEU A 54 4.49 -5.70 -5.32
CA LEU A 54 5.18 -6.12 -6.52
C LEU A 54 6.45 -6.87 -6.17
N LYS A 55 7.20 -6.30 -5.23
CA LYS A 55 8.46 -6.92 -4.83
C LYS A 55 8.96 -6.31 -3.54
N ILE A 56 9.74 -7.08 -2.81
CA ILE A 56 10.37 -6.62 -1.58
C ILE A 56 11.86 -6.75 -1.80
N SER A 57 12.56 -5.62 -1.82
CA SER A 57 13.98 -5.59 -2.14
C SER A 57 14.68 -4.65 -1.18
N LYS A 58 15.76 -5.12 -0.57
CA LYS A 58 16.59 -4.33 0.35
C LYS A 58 15.76 -3.70 1.47
N GLY A 59 14.76 -4.42 1.93
CA GLY A 59 13.90 -3.94 3.00
C GLY A 59 12.87 -2.91 2.55
N ILE A 60 12.72 -2.70 1.26
CA ILE A 60 11.74 -1.76 0.72
C ILE A 60 10.66 -2.51 -0.01
N VAL A 61 9.42 -2.22 0.31
CA VAL A 61 8.25 -2.82 -0.34
C VAL A 61 7.82 -1.94 -1.49
N GLU A 62 7.81 -2.51 -2.69
CA GLU A 62 7.26 -1.84 -3.87
C GLU A 62 5.87 -2.36 -4.11
N PHE A 63 4.95 -1.48 -4.43
CA PHE A 63 3.56 -1.85 -4.60
C PHE A 63 2.96 -1.12 -5.79
N LYS A 64 1.85 -1.66 -6.27
CA LYS A 64 1.07 -1.03 -7.31
C LYS A 64 -0.36 -0.88 -6.82
N THR A 65 -0.92 0.32 -6.94
CA THR A 65 -2.32 0.54 -6.61
C THR A 65 -3.17 -0.06 -7.71
N ILE A 66 -4.10 -0.92 -7.32
CA ILE A 66 -4.91 -1.66 -8.26
C ILE A 66 -6.22 -0.94 -8.52
N LYS A 67 -6.89 -0.53 -7.45
CA LYS A 67 -8.18 0.14 -7.59
C LYS A 67 -8.43 0.99 -6.36
N GLN A 68 -9.29 1.97 -6.51
CA GLN A 68 -9.71 2.81 -5.41
C GLN A 68 -10.86 2.12 -4.68
N LEU A 69 -10.70 1.91 -3.38
CA LEU A 69 -11.70 1.24 -2.57
C LEU A 69 -12.70 2.23 -2.01
N LEU A 70 -12.22 3.40 -1.63
CA LEU A 70 -13.06 4.38 -0.96
C LEU A 70 -12.53 5.77 -1.24
N SER A 71 -13.44 6.67 -1.56
CA SER A 71 -13.09 8.07 -1.74
C SER A 71 -13.60 8.85 -0.54
N LEU A 72 -12.71 9.62 0.08
CA LEU A 72 -13.10 10.51 1.16
C LEU A 72 -13.59 11.86 0.62
N ILE A 73 -13.38 12.06 -0.66
CA ILE A 73 -13.91 13.23 -1.35
C ILE A 73 -15.23 12.83 -1.96
N HIS A 74 -16.29 13.39 -1.45
CA HIS A 74 -17.58 13.11 -2.03
C HIS A 74 -18.46 14.32 -1.89
N ILE A 75 -19.44 14.28 -2.66
CA ILE A 75 -20.36 15.40 -2.77
C ILE A 75 -21.58 15.14 -1.93
#